data_4ae87f2d17dc8e1fe50cb66add973154
#
_entry.id   4ae87f2d17dc8e1fe50cb66add973154
#
_cell.length_a   1.000
_cell.length_b   1.000
_cell.length_c   1.000
_cell.angle_alpha   90.00
_cell.angle_beta   90.00
_cell.angle_gamma   90.00
#
_symmetry.space_group_name_H-M   'P 1'
#
loop_
_entity.id
_entity.type
_entity.pdbx_description
1 polymer ?
#
loop_
_entity_poly.entity_id
_entity_poly.type
_entity_poly.pdbx_seq_one_letter_code
_entity_poly.pdbx_strand_id
1 'polypeptide(L)'
;MPISFEIYRDGQRVTQFTPVNPVALGPESVPIPGEIVFENGHLSIVRTDEHALGIALLWDLGPQGCYHLETTRLQPRPTPYNLNVELARSRLMKIIQKQEDWNLFDFPRADQFAAMFRDAQNLFSDALGKLHEPVEAAALADRSLAIAVDLSEQLANFHGELLLNRRRASGSIPKHVFGCRVDSTVQNQRYKDTLAEHFDYAVLPMSWKQVQPEEETFVTDPVDEWIEHLTRKRIPIVAGPLIDFSDGGMPDWSFIWEHDFDTLRELAYEFVQKMVHRYRKAVSVWNVVSAMHTSYHFTLTYEQIIELTRLLVSQVKTLLPAAKTLVTITQPFGEYHARGHTSMPPMFYADMVAQAGVNFDAFGLEVAIGVPTSGSYARDLFQLSCMLDKFSTTGRPVFLTAVAVPDRNQPDSNDRSEGKLNPSDAGRWHRPWDPQLQAEWMEAIYRLALSKPFVESVAWADLADINPSIPGSGLLDDMLKPKPSFKKLQELREQFHRKR
;
A
#
# COMPACT_ATOMS: atom_id res chain seq x y z
N MET A 1 -2.94 24.49 22.90
CA MET A 1 -3.35 23.41 23.85
C MET A 1 -3.18 22.07 23.15
N PRO A 2 -2.79 20.97 23.84
CA PRO A 2 -2.72 19.65 23.22
C PRO A 2 -4.13 19.14 22.89
N ILE A 3 -4.21 18.23 21.90
CA ILE A 3 -5.42 17.43 21.68
C ILE A 3 -5.19 16.13 22.44
N SER A 4 -6.02 15.87 23.43
CA SER A 4 -5.88 14.71 24.32
C SER A 4 -7.09 13.80 24.27
N PHE A 5 -6.86 12.52 24.51
CA PHE A 5 -7.88 11.47 24.48
C PHE A 5 -7.83 10.63 25.76
N GLU A 6 -9.00 10.25 26.25
CA GLU A 6 -9.18 9.14 27.16
C GLU A 6 -9.56 7.89 26.37
N ILE A 7 -9.08 6.75 26.84
CA ILE A 7 -9.30 5.42 26.26
C ILE A 7 -10.05 4.57 27.28
N TYR A 8 -11.05 3.84 26.82
CA TYR A 8 -11.85 2.95 27.66
C TYR A 8 -11.84 1.53 27.09
N ARG A 9 -11.59 0.54 27.96
CA ARG A 9 -11.64 -0.90 27.61
C ARG A 9 -12.18 -1.68 28.79
N ASP A 10 -12.91 -2.74 28.54
CA ASP A 10 -13.43 -3.67 29.57
C ASP A 10 -14.19 -2.95 30.71
N GLY A 11 -14.96 -1.93 30.37
CA GLY A 11 -15.79 -1.19 31.31
C GLY A 11 -15.02 -0.23 32.22
N GLN A 12 -13.78 0.11 31.90
CA GLN A 12 -12.98 1.04 32.71
C GLN A 12 -12.06 1.93 31.86
N ARG A 13 -11.64 3.05 32.45
CA ARG A 13 -10.64 3.92 31.86
C ARG A 13 -9.27 3.23 31.87
N VAL A 14 -8.59 3.26 30.76
CA VAL A 14 -7.23 2.70 30.62
C VAL A 14 -6.22 3.65 31.26
N THR A 15 -5.43 3.13 32.20
CA THR A 15 -4.38 3.90 32.93
C THR A 15 -2.98 3.63 32.41
N GLN A 16 -2.79 2.54 31.63
CA GLN A 16 -1.54 2.18 30.96
C GLN A 16 -1.85 1.75 29.53
N PHE A 17 -1.24 2.40 28.56
CA PHE A 17 -1.46 2.13 27.14
C PHE A 17 -0.20 2.41 26.35
N THR A 18 0.19 1.46 25.53
CA THR A 18 1.27 1.66 24.55
C THR A 18 0.62 1.74 23.16
N PRO A 19 0.53 2.93 22.56
CA PRO A 19 -0.05 3.06 21.24
C PRO A 19 0.87 2.40 20.20
N VAL A 20 0.29 1.60 19.33
CA VAL A 20 1.02 0.96 18.23
C VAL A 20 0.85 1.78 16.97
N ASN A 21 1.97 2.15 16.36
CA ASN A 21 2.07 2.99 15.16
C ASN A 21 1.18 4.25 15.23
N PRO A 22 1.26 5.06 16.31
CA PRO A 22 0.47 6.27 16.40
C PRO A 22 1.01 7.33 15.42
N VAL A 23 0.12 8.01 14.71
CA VAL A 23 0.45 9.12 13.80
C VAL A 23 -0.55 10.26 13.96
N ALA A 24 -0.06 11.50 13.97
CA ALA A 24 -0.90 12.68 13.89
C ALA A 24 -1.35 12.89 12.44
N LEU A 25 -2.61 13.32 12.27
CA LEU A 25 -3.21 13.53 10.96
C LEU A 25 -3.59 15.00 10.78
N GLY A 26 -3.09 15.58 9.72
CA GLY A 26 -3.43 16.91 9.24
C GLY A 26 -4.65 16.93 8.30
N PRO A 27 -4.76 17.96 7.45
CA PRO A 27 -5.78 18.03 6.40
C PRO A 27 -5.78 16.77 5.53
N GLU A 28 -6.96 16.37 5.06
CA GLU A 28 -7.17 15.19 4.18
C GLU A 28 -6.65 13.87 4.74
N SER A 29 -6.54 13.76 6.08
CA SER A 29 -5.94 12.60 6.77
C SER A 29 -4.49 12.33 6.36
N VAL A 30 -3.74 13.35 5.99
CA VAL A 30 -2.31 13.24 5.68
C VAL A 30 -1.54 13.07 6.99
N PRO A 31 -0.75 12.02 7.17
CA PRO A 31 0.17 11.89 8.29
C PRO A 31 1.14 13.07 8.35
N ILE A 32 1.32 13.64 9.54
CA ILE A 32 2.19 14.79 9.76
C ILE A 32 3.08 14.57 10.98
N PRO A 33 4.29 15.18 11.02
CA PRO A 33 5.15 15.12 12.19
C PRO A 33 4.43 15.62 13.45
N GLY A 34 4.55 14.88 14.53
CA GLY A 34 3.99 15.22 15.83
C GLY A 34 4.32 14.14 16.86
N GLU A 35 4.68 14.54 18.05
CA GLU A 35 4.94 13.62 19.14
C GLU A 35 3.60 13.17 19.74
N ILE A 36 3.45 11.86 19.95
CA ILE A 36 2.25 11.27 20.56
C ILE A 36 2.69 10.50 21.80
N VAL A 37 2.18 10.93 22.95
CA VAL A 37 2.55 10.38 24.25
C VAL A 37 1.33 9.92 25.01
N PHE A 38 1.49 8.85 25.81
CA PHE A 38 0.47 8.42 26.76
C PHE A 38 0.98 8.66 28.18
N GLU A 39 0.43 9.67 28.82
CA GLU A 39 0.82 10.07 30.18
C GLU A 39 -0.40 10.41 31.03
N ASN A 40 -0.36 10.08 32.31
CA ASN A 40 -1.43 10.35 33.26
C ASN A 40 -2.81 9.85 32.82
N GLY A 41 -2.86 8.74 32.09
CA GLY A 41 -4.08 8.15 31.57
C GLY A 41 -4.67 8.87 30.33
N HIS A 42 -3.89 9.71 29.67
CA HIS A 42 -4.30 10.43 28.46
C HIS A 42 -3.32 10.14 27.30
N LEU A 43 -3.86 9.89 26.12
CA LEU A 43 -3.11 9.89 24.88
C LEU A 43 -3.16 11.32 24.31
N SER A 44 -2.02 11.94 24.09
CA SER A 44 -1.95 13.34 23.69
C SER A 44 -1.07 13.55 22.46
N ILE A 45 -1.53 14.40 21.54
CA ILE A 45 -0.72 14.91 20.43
C ILE A 45 -0.05 16.19 20.91
N VAL A 46 1.28 16.15 21.03
CA VAL A 46 2.08 17.28 21.50
C VAL A 46 2.55 18.08 20.28
N ARG A 47 1.97 19.27 20.09
CA ARG A 47 2.37 20.21 19.05
C ARG A 47 2.29 21.64 19.54
N THR A 48 3.03 22.52 18.86
CA THR A 48 3.09 23.95 19.16
C THR A 48 1.99 24.76 18.47
N ASP A 49 1.41 24.23 17.38
CA ASP A 49 0.30 24.87 16.66
C ASP A 49 -1.06 24.51 17.24
N GLU A 50 -2.04 25.38 16.99
CA GLU A 50 -3.43 25.22 17.49
C GLU A 50 -4.39 24.73 16.38
N HIS A 51 -3.89 24.07 15.35
CA HIS A 51 -4.73 23.54 14.28
C HIS A 51 -5.45 22.26 14.71
N ALA A 52 -6.62 22.05 14.11
CA ALA A 52 -7.37 20.79 14.25
C ALA A 52 -6.58 19.61 13.68
N LEU A 53 -6.39 18.57 14.47
CA LEU A 53 -5.67 17.35 14.09
C LEU A 53 -6.50 16.10 14.40
N GLY A 54 -6.26 15.05 13.60
CA GLY A 54 -6.68 13.70 13.93
C GLY A 54 -5.52 12.87 14.49
N ILE A 55 -5.85 11.68 14.94
CA ILE A 55 -4.87 10.64 15.26
C ILE A 55 -5.25 9.35 14.56
N ALA A 56 -4.25 8.61 14.10
CA ALA A 56 -4.43 7.23 13.68
C ALA A 56 -3.51 6.32 14.48
N LEU A 57 -3.98 5.12 14.78
CA LEU A 57 -3.23 4.10 15.51
C LEU A 57 -3.85 2.71 15.27
N LEU A 58 -3.12 1.68 15.63
CA LEU A 58 -3.62 0.32 15.59
C LEU A 58 -4.68 0.12 16.69
N TRP A 59 -5.88 -0.34 16.31
CA TRP A 59 -7.02 -0.52 17.20
C TRP A 59 -7.63 -1.90 17.05
N ASP A 60 -7.75 -2.61 18.16
CA ASP A 60 -8.30 -3.97 18.20
C ASP A 60 -9.83 -3.93 18.37
N LEU A 61 -10.54 -4.58 17.43
CA LEU A 61 -11.99 -4.75 17.40
C LEU A 61 -12.42 -6.18 17.72
N GLY A 62 -11.57 -6.95 18.39
CA GLY A 62 -11.86 -8.34 18.73
C GLY A 62 -12.05 -9.21 17.49
N PRO A 63 -13.22 -9.87 17.32
CA PRO A 63 -13.46 -10.78 16.20
C PRO A 63 -13.43 -10.14 14.81
N GLN A 64 -13.69 -8.82 14.71
CA GLN A 64 -13.68 -8.10 13.43
C GLN A 64 -12.25 -7.85 12.90
N GLY A 65 -11.23 -8.00 13.75
CA GLY A 65 -9.85 -7.76 13.37
C GLY A 65 -9.16 -6.69 14.21
N CYS A 66 -7.96 -6.32 13.83
CA CYS A 66 -7.19 -5.25 14.46
C CYS A 66 -6.58 -4.40 13.35
N TYR A 67 -7.05 -3.17 13.20
CA TYR A 67 -6.74 -2.31 12.06
C TYR A 67 -6.16 -0.97 12.49
N HIS A 68 -5.36 -0.39 11.63
CA HIS A 68 -4.92 0.99 11.79
C HIS A 68 -6.10 1.94 11.48
N LEU A 69 -6.73 2.46 12.53
CA LEU A 69 -7.92 3.31 12.43
C LEU A 69 -7.58 4.76 12.76
N GLU A 70 -8.40 5.68 12.27
CA GLU A 70 -8.20 7.11 12.45
C GLU A 70 -9.43 7.83 12.99
N THR A 71 -9.21 8.93 13.70
CA THR A 71 -10.25 9.88 14.08
C THR A 71 -10.49 10.92 12.98
N THR A 72 -11.57 11.69 13.10
CA THR A 72 -11.68 12.97 12.38
C THR A 72 -10.69 13.99 12.94
N ARG A 73 -10.51 15.13 12.26
CA ARG A 73 -9.77 16.25 12.83
C ARG A 73 -10.56 16.92 13.93
N LEU A 74 -9.94 17.12 15.08
CA LEU A 74 -10.52 17.63 16.30
C LEU A 74 -9.84 18.93 16.71
N GLN A 75 -10.61 19.86 17.26
CA GLN A 75 -10.09 21.13 17.76
C GLN A 75 -9.37 20.92 19.11
N PRO A 76 -8.28 21.64 19.37
CA PRO A 76 -7.71 21.69 20.71
C PRO A 76 -8.73 22.19 21.75
N ARG A 77 -8.84 21.48 22.88
CA ARG A 77 -9.71 21.86 23.99
C ARG A 77 -9.15 21.38 25.34
N PRO A 78 -9.56 22.00 26.49
CA PRO A 78 -9.07 21.59 27.81
C PRO A 78 -9.52 20.19 28.23
N THR A 79 -10.74 19.78 27.84
CA THR A 79 -11.30 18.47 28.18
C THR A 79 -10.87 17.41 27.15
N PRO A 80 -10.38 16.23 27.56
CA PRO A 80 -10.01 15.18 26.64
C PRO A 80 -11.23 14.69 25.84
N TYR A 81 -10.95 14.14 24.67
CA TYR A 81 -11.92 13.42 23.84
C TYR A 81 -12.00 11.96 24.28
N ASN A 82 -13.13 11.32 24.08
CA ASN A 82 -13.25 9.86 24.18
C ASN A 82 -12.80 9.24 22.84
N LEU A 83 -11.64 8.57 22.84
CA LEU A 83 -11.05 8.03 21.61
C LEU A 83 -11.97 7.03 20.93
N ASN A 84 -12.64 6.15 21.69
CA ASN A 84 -13.57 5.15 21.17
C ASN A 84 -14.70 5.82 20.35
N VAL A 85 -15.27 6.92 20.89
CA VAL A 85 -16.32 7.69 20.21
C VAL A 85 -15.79 8.35 18.93
N GLU A 86 -14.58 8.90 18.96
CA GLU A 86 -14.04 9.61 17.78
C GLU A 86 -13.62 8.66 16.66
N LEU A 87 -13.17 7.44 16.98
CA LEU A 87 -12.94 6.40 15.98
C LEU A 87 -14.24 5.96 15.29
N ALA A 88 -15.31 5.74 16.07
CA ALA A 88 -16.62 5.40 15.54
C ALA A 88 -17.18 6.54 14.66
N ARG A 89 -17.06 7.80 15.11
CA ARG A 89 -17.45 8.99 14.35
C ARG A 89 -16.78 9.02 12.98
N SER A 90 -15.46 8.83 12.96
CA SER A 90 -14.67 8.87 11.73
C SER A 90 -15.11 7.80 10.74
N ARG A 91 -15.31 6.56 11.20
CA ARG A 91 -15.74 5.46 10.33
C ARG A 91 -17.13 5.71 9.73
N LEU A 92 -18.09 6.15 10.54
CA LEU A 92 -19.45 6.45 10.06
C LEU A 92 -19.45 7.59 9.04
N MET A 93 -18.70 8.66 9.27
CA MET A 93 -18.57 9.76 8.31
C MET A 93 -17.98 9.30 6.97
N LYS A 94 -16.96 8.44 6.99
CA LYS A 94 -16.38 7.88 5.78
C LYS A 94 -17.36 6.98 5.01
N ILE A 95 -18.19 6.20 5.73
CA ILE A 95 -19.24 5.40 5.07
C ILE A 95 -20.21 6.30 4.34
N ILE A 96 -20.72 7.37 4.99
CA ILE A 96 -21.64 8.32 4.35
C ILE A 96 -21.01 8.91 3.09
N GLN A 97 -19.80 9.44 3.20
CA GLN A 97 -19.08 10.00 2.06
C GLN A 97 -18.94 9.00 0.92
N LYS A 98 -18.55 7.74 1.22
CA LYS A 98 -18.35 6.73 0.18
C LYS A 98 -19.66 6.19 -0.42
N GLN A 99 -20.76 6.16 0.33
CA GLN A 99 -22.07 5.85 -0.25
C GLN A 99 -22.47 6.88 -1.31
N GLU A 100 -22.18 8.17 -1.08
CA GLU A 100 -22.38 9.24 -2.06
C GLU A 100 -21.41 9.10 -3.25
N ASP A 101 -20.09 9.01 -2.98
CA ASP A 101 -19.07 8.88 -4.03
C ASP A 101 -19.32 7.70 -4.98
N TRP A 102 -19.79 6.58 -4.42
CA TRP A 102 -20.02 5.33 -5.14
C TRP A 102 -21.46 5.22 -5.68
N ASN A 103 -22.33 6.15 -5.35
CA ASN A 103 -23.75 6.20 -5.76
C ASN A 103 -24.49 4.89 -5.44
N LEU A 104 -24.42 4.43 -4.18
CA LEU A 104 -24.95 3.12 -3.73
C LEU A 104 -26.38 3.16 -3.16
N PHE A 105 -27.18 4.18 -3.47
CA PHE A 105 -28.50 4.35 -2.87
C PHE A 105 -29.61 3.50 -3.51
N ASP A 106 -29.50 3.18 -4.81
CA ASP A 106 -30.56 2.54 -5.58
C ASP A 106 -30.24 1.11 -6.04
N PHE A 107 -29.38 0.40 -5.32
CA PHE A 107 -28.95 -0.94 -5.71
C PHE A 107 -29.64 -2.07 -4.92
N PRO A 108 -29.76 -3.28 -5.48
CA PRO A 108 -30.10 -4.47 -4.72
C PRO A 108 -29.21 -4.61 -3.49
N ARG A 109 -29.76 -4.94 -2.32
CA ARG A 109 -29.12 -4.93 -1.00
C ARG A 109 -29.01 -3.55 -0.33
N ALA A 110 -29.44 -2.45 -0.96
CA ALA A 110 -29.44 -1.14 -0.30
C ALA A 110 -30.17 -1.17 1.05
N ASP A 111 -31.29 -1.91 1.16
CA ASP A 111 -32.05 -2.07 2.40
C ASP A 111 -31.27 -2.77 3.50
N GLN A 112 -30.46 -3.80 3.19
CA GLN A 112 -29.62 -4.50 4.13
C GLN A 112 -28.53 -3.57 4.67
N PHE A 113 -27.81 -2.88 3.79
CA PHE A 113 -26.77 -1.93 4.17
C PHE A 113 -27.33 -0.75 4.94
N ALA A 114 -28.51 -0.24 4.56
CA ALA A 114 -29.21 0.80 5.29
C ALA A 114 -29.65 0.38 6.69
N ALA A 115 -30.04 -0.89 6.89
CA ALA A 115 -30.35 -1.42 8.21
C ALA A 115 -29.10 -1.47 9.09
N MET A 116 -28.00 -2.06 8.62
CA MET A 116 -26.73 -2.12 9.34
C MET A 116 -26.21 -0.71 9.67
N PHE A 117 -26.34 0.22 8.71
CA PHE A 117 -25.92 1.61 8.94
C PHE A 117 -26.77 2.29 10.03
N ARG A 118 -28.10 2.11 10.01
CA ARG A 118 -29.00 2.65 11.06
C ARG A 118 -28.66 2.08 12.43
N ASP A 119 -28.36 0.78 12.53
CA ASP A 119 -27.98 0.16 13.80
C ASP A 119 -26.67 0.75 14.36
N ALA A 120 -25.65 0.90 13.51
CA ALA A 120 -24.42 1.56 13.89
C ALA A 120 -24.64 3.04 14.29
N GLN A 121 -25.46 3.77 13.51
CA GLN A 121 -25.79 5.17 13.77
C GLN A 121 -26.59 5.37 15.07
N ASN A 122 -27.55 4.49 15.37
CA ASN A 122 -28.32 4.52 16.62
C ASN A 122 -27.39 4.32 17.82
N LEU A 123 -26.54 3.31 17.81
CA LEU A 123 -25.54 3.08 18.86
C LEU A 123 -24.61 4.27 19.05
N PHE A 124 -24.18 4.89 17.95
CA PHE A 124 -23.35 6.09 18.00
C PHE A 124 -24.11 7.30 18.58
N SER A 125 -25.38 7.49 18.22
CA SER A 125 -26.24 8.54 18.77
C SER A 125 -26.46 8.35 20.28
N ASP A 126 -26.67 7.11 20.71
CA ASP A 126 -26.78 6.78 22.14
C ASP A 126 -25.46 7.06 22.87
N ALA A 127 -24.30 6.73 22.23
CA ALA A 127 -22.99 7.06 22.80
C ALA A 127 -22.79 8.57 22.97
N LEU A 128 -23.25 9.38 22.03
CA LEU A 128 -23.20 10.85 22.13
C LEU A 128 -24.11 11.38 23.25
N GLY A 129 -25.28 10.78 23.46
CA GLY A 129 -26.18 11.11 24.57
C GLY A 129 -25.59 10.80 25.96
N LYS A 130 -24.61 9.91 26.00
CA LYS A 130 -23.98 9.43 27.25
C LYS A 130 -22.53 9.92 27.44
N LEU A 131 -22.11 10.98 26.82
CA LEU A 131 -20.75 11.51 26.98
C LEU A 131 -20.41 11.90 28.44
N HIS A 132 -21.42 12.14 29.29
CA HIS A 132 -21.26 12.36 30.74
C HIS A 132 -21.04 11.06 31.53
N GLU A 133 -21.27 9.89 30.90
CA GLU A 133 -20.98 8.55 31.37
C GLU A 133 -19.95 7.90 30.43
N PRO A 134 -18.67 8.30 30.47
CA PRO A 134 -17.72 8.06 29.37
C PRO A 134 -17.40 6.57 29.14
N VAL A 135 -17.55 5.75 30.18
CA VAL A 135 -17.40 4.27 30.05
C VAL A 135 -18.52 3.67 29.19
N GLU A 136 -19.78 4.10 29.46
CA GLU A 136 -20.94 3.62 28.72
C GLU A 136 -20.92 4.16 27.26
N ALA A 137 -20.54 5.43 27.09
CA ALA A 137 -20.37 6.04 25.80
C ALA A 137 -19.33 5.28 24.94
N ALA A 138 -18.20 4.90 25.53
CA ALA A 138 -17.18 4.12 24.86
C ALA A 138 -17.67 2.72 24.46
N ALA A 139 -18.37 2.02 25.34
CA ALA A 139 -18.91 0.68 25.04
C ALA A 139 -19.94 0.70 23.90
N LEU A 140 -20.79 1.72 23.83
CA LEU A 140 -21.72 1.93 22.73
C LEU A 140 -21.00 2.28 21.42
N ALA A 141 -19.97 3.14 21.52
CA ALA A 141 -19.16 3.53 20.38
C ALA A 141 -18.35 2.36 19.79
N ASP A 142 -17.78 1.49 20.62
CA ASP A 142 -17.07 0.29 20.16
C ASP A 142 -18.00 -0.67 19.42
N ARG A 143 -19.23 -0.85 19.91
CA ARG A 143 -20.23 -1.65 19.20
C ARG A 143 -20.64 -1.02 17.87
N SER A 144 -20.83 0.31 17.85
CA SER A 144 -21.08 1.05 16.62
C SER A 144 -19.93 0.90 15.63
N LEU A 145 -18.69 1.05 16.08
CA LEU A 145 -17.49 0.93 15.26
C LEU A 145 -17.33 -0.48 14.67
N ALA A 146 -17.59 -1.52 15.47
CA ALA A 146 -17.52 -2.91 15.00
C ALA A 146 -18.52 -3.18 13.85
N ILE A 147 -19.76 -2.72 13.98
CA ILE A 147 -20.77 -2.82 12.91
C ILE A 147 -20.35 -1.97 11.70
N ALA A 148 -19.85 -0.76 11.93
CA ALA A 148 -19.45 0.15 10.85
C ALA A 148 -18.24 -0.38 10.05
N VAL A 149 -17.28 -1.06 10.69
CA VAL A 149 -16.15 -1.69 10.01
C VAL A 149 -16.64 -2.85 9.12
N ASP A 150 -17.46 -3.76 9.65
CA ASP A 150 -18.04 -4.86 8.87
C ASP A 150 -18.88 -4.35 7.69
N LEU A 151 -19.78 -3.40 7.95
CA LEU A 151 -20.60 -2.76 6.90
C LEU A 151 -19.74 -2.13 5.80
N SER A 152 -18.72 -1.37 6.17
CA SER A 152 -17.90 -0.66 5.19
C SER A 152 -17.09 -1.61 4.30
N GLU A 153 -16.63 -2.74 4.84
CA GLU A 153 -15.97 -3.78 4.08
C GLU A 153 -16.94 -4.49 3.11
N GLN A 154 -18.15 -4.79 3.58
CA GLN A 154 -19.21 -5.33 2.71
C GLN A 154 -19.60 -4.35 1.59
N LEU A 155 -19.65 -3.04 1.88
CA LEU A 155 -19.90 -2.00 0.86
C LEU A 155 -18.78 -1.95 -0.18
N ALA A 156 -17.51 -2.01 0.24
CA ALA A 156 -16.37 -2.02 -0.67
C ALA A 156 -16.39 -3.24 -1.60
N ASN A 157 -16.68 -4.41 -1.06
CA ASN A 157 -16.82 -5.65 -1.81
C ASN A 157 -18.00 -5.57 -2.80
N PHE A 158 -19.15 -5.11 -2.36
CA PHE A 158 -20.33 -4.96 -3.22
C PHE A 158 -20.10 -3.96 -4.36
N HIS A 159 -19.53 -2.78 -4.06
CA HIS A 159 -19.14 -1.82 -5.09
C HIS A 159 -18.13 -2.41 -6.08
N GLY A 160 -17.12 -3.14 -5.56
CA GLY A 160 -16.14 -3.85 -6.38
C GLY A 160 -16.81 -4.86 -7.34
N GLU A 161 -17.77 -5.66 -6.85
CA GLU A 161 -18.53 -6.60 -7.70
C GLU A 161 -19.31 -5.90 -8.81
N LEU A 162 -19.99 -4.79 -8.50
CA LEU A 162 -20.73 -4.00 -9.50
C LEU A 162 -19.81 -3.48 -10.60
N LEU A 163 -18.69 -2.87 -10.22
CA LEU A 163 -17.72 -2.34 -11.18
C LEU A 163 -17.07 -3.45 -12.00
N LEU A 164 -16.70 -4.55 -11.37
CA LEU A 164 -16.09 -5.69 -12.05
C LEU A 164 -17.03 -6.32 -13.09
N ASN A 165 -18.33 -6.43 -12.75
CA ASN A 165 -19.34 -6.90 -13.69
C ASN A 165 -19.52 -5.94 -14.87
N ARG A 166 -19.48 -4.62 -14.64
CA ARG A 166 -19.51 -3.60 -15.70
C ARG A 166 -18.28 -3.71 -16.62
N ARG A 167 -17.05 -3.86 -16.03
CA ARG A 167 -15.82 -4.04 -16.80
C ARG A 167 -15.83 -5.31 -17.65
N ARG A 168 -16.36 -6.40 -17.10
CA ARG A 168 -16.53 -7.66 -17.87
C ARG A 168 -17.52 -7.50 -19.02
N ALA A 169 -18.66 -6.88 -18.75
CA ALA A 169 -19.69 -6.66 -19.77
C ALA A 169 -19.20 -5.75 -20.92
N SER A 170 -18.37 -4.74 -20.59
CA SER A 170 -17.80 -3.82 -21.60
C SER A 170 -16.53 -4.34 -22.26
N GLY A 171 -15.97 -5.48 -21.82
CA GLY A 171 -14.68 -5.98 -22.30
C GLY A 171 -13.48 -5.09 -21.98
N SER A 172 -13.59 -4.20 -20.97
CA SER A 172 -12.57 -3.21 -20.63
C SER A 172 -11.46 -3.72 -19.68
N ILE A 173 -11.50 -5.02 -19.32
CA ILE A 173 -10.42 -5.63 -18.53
C ILE A 173 -9.20 -5.83 -19.46
N PRO A 174 -8.00 -5.34 -19.12
CA PRO A 174 -6.80 -5.54 -19.94
C PRO A 174 -6.45 -7.01 -20.14
N LYS A 175 -5.61 -7.31 -21.13
CA LYS A 175 -5.22 -8.69 -21.45
C LYS A 175 -4.27 -9.30 -20.44
N HIS A 176 -3.34 -8.49 -19.92
CA HIS A 176 -2.29 -8.92 -19.02
C HIS A 176 -2.51 -8.27 -17.65
N VAL A 177 -3.32 -8.90 -16.81
CA VAL A 177 -3.73 -8.34 -15.50
C VAL A 177 -3.07 -9.03 -14.31
N PHE A 178 -2.58 -10.26 -14.48
CA PHE A 178 -1.97 -11.07 -13.42
C PHE A 178 -0.45 -11.13 -13.57
N GLY A 179 0.27 -10.34 -12.77
CA GLY A 179 1.72 -10.35 -12.75
C GLY A 179 2.30 -10.97 -11.49
N CYS A 180 3.59 -11.22 -11.52
CA CYS A 180 4.35 -11.57 -10.34
C CYS A 180 5.75 -10.94 -10.42
N ARG A 181 6.22 -10.40 -9.29
CA ARG A 181 7.60 -9.97 -9.14
C ARG A 181 8.47 -11.21 -8.89
N VAL A 182 9.62 -11.23 -9.51
CA VAL A 182 10.58 -12.33 -9.36
C VAL A 182 11.76 -11.87 -8.50
N ASP A 183 12.41 -12.81 -7.86
CA ASP A 183 13.75 -12.60 -7.35
C ASP A 183 14.75 -12.93 -8.48
N SER A 184 15.44 -11.90 -8.96
CA SER A 184 16.39 -12.05 -10.07
C SER A 184 17.61 -12.91 -9.73
N THR A 185 17.90 -13.11 -8.44
CA THR A 185 18.99 -13.95 -7.98
C THR A 185 18.65 -15.45 -8.02
N VAL A 186 17.35 -15.79 -8.07
CA VAL A 186 16.90 -17.19 -8.15
C VAL A 186 16.98 -17.68 -9.61
N GLN A 187 17.97 -18.49 -9.90
CA GLN A 187 18.23 -19.05 -11.23
C GLN A 187 17.69 -20.48 -11.43
N ASN A 188 16.85 -20.96 -10.52
CA ASN A 188 16.23 -22.27 -10.60
C ASN A 188 15.26 -22.37 -11.78
N GLN A 189 15.43 -23.37 -12.66
CA GLN A 189 14.62 -23.53 -13.86
C GLN A 189 13.13 -23.75 -13.56
N ARG A 190 12.81 -24.54 -12.52
CA ARG A 190 11.42 -24.76 -12.10
C ARG A 190 10.75 -23.46 -11.66
N TYR A 191 11.48 -22.60 -10.93
CA TYR A 191 10.99 -21.28 -10.53
C TYR A 191 10.67 -20.41 -11.76
N LYS A 192 11.59 -20.34 -12.73
CA LYS A 192 11.42 -19.59 -13.98
C LYS A 192 10.25 -20.13 -14.82
N ASP A 193 10.13 -21.45 -14.98
CA ASP A 193 9.04 -22.06 -15.74
C ASP A 193 7.69 -21.87 -15.06
N THR A 194 7.60 -22.00 -13.72
CA THR A 194 6.36 -21.74 -12.97
C THR A 194 5.85 -20.32 -13.22
N LEU A 195 6.73 -19.32 -13.21
CA LEU A 195 6.31 -17.96 -13.54
C LEU A 195 5.75 -17.88 -14.96
N ALA A 196 6.50 -18.39 -15.95
CA ALA A 196 6.15 -18.26 -17.34
C ALA A 196 4.84 -18.99 -17.72
N GLU A 197 4.47 -20.05 -17.00
CA GLU A 197 3.25 -20.83 -17.25
C GLU A 197 2.00 -20.22 -16.58
N HIS A 198 2.19 -19.57 -15.43
CA HIS A 198 1.09 -19.22 -14.55
C HIS A 198 0.79 -17.73 -14.46
N PHE A 199 1.59 -16.86 -15.07
CA PHE A 199 1.39 -15.41 -15.02
C PHE A 199 1.34 -14.78 -16.42
N ASP A 200 0.68 -13.64 -16.52
CA ASP A 200 0.50 -12.91 -17.77
C ASP A 200 1.73 -12.05 -18.10
N TYR A 201 2.49 -11.64 -17.06
CA TYR A 201 3.71 -10.86 -17.17
C TYR A 201 4.58 -11.02 -15.92
N ALA A 202 5.85 -10.71 -16.08
CA ALA A 202 6.83 -10.68 -14.98
C ALA A 202 7.18 -9.24 -14.59
N VAL A 203 7.32 -8.97 -13.29
CA VAL A 203 8.01 -7.78 -12.79
C VAL A 203 9.44 -8.20 -12.46
N LEU A 204 10.41 -7.72 -13.24
CA LEU A 204 11.82 -8.05 -13.10
C LEU A 204 12.56 -6.90 -12.43
N PRO A 205 12.94 -7.02 -11.16
CA PRO A 205 13.75 -6.03 -10.47
C PRO A 205 15.11 -5.86 -11.16
N MET A 206 15.52 -4.61 -11.34
CA MET A 206 16.84 -4.23 -11.82
C MET A 206 17.26 -2.87 -11.27
N SER A 207 17.16 -2.76 -9.92
CA SER A 207 17.51 -1.51 -9.24
C SER A 207 19.00 -1.18 -9.37
N TRP A 208 19.31 0.08 -9.21
CA TRP A 208 20.69 0.57 -9.27
C TRP A 208 21.62 -0.20 -8.34
N LYS A 209 21.20 -0.40 -7.06
CA LYS A 209 21.98 -1.18 -6.08
C LYS A 209 22.25 -2.62 -6.52
N GLN A 210 21.26 -3.29 -7.13
CA GLN A 210 21.42 -4.68 -7.57
C GLN A 210 22.36 -4.81 -8.77
N VAL A 211 22.25 -3.89 -9.72
CA VAL A 211 22.98 -3.95 -10.99
C VAL A 211 24.37 -3.31 -10.87
N GLN A 212 24.51 -2.29 -10.05
CA GLN A 212 25.77 -1.59 -9.82
C GLN A 212 26.06 -1.48 -8.31
N PRO A 213 26.37 -2.59 -7.64
CA PRO A 213 26.61 -2.60 -6.19
C PRO A 213 27.85 -1.80 -5.78
N GLU A 214 28.84 -1.66 -6.66
CA GLU A 214 30.03 -0.84 -6.52
C GLU A 214 30.13 0.12 -7.74
N GLU A 215 30.77 1.28 -7.55
CA GLU A 215 30.79 2.38 -8.53
C GLU A 215 31.20 1.96 -9.95
N GLU A 216 32.18 1.09 -10.06
CA GLU A 216 32.70 0.62 -11.37
C GLU A 216 32.24 -0.79 -11.76
N THR A 217 31.45 -1.46 -10.92
CA THR A 217 31.11 -2.88 -11.10
C THR A 217 29.65 -3.05 -11.51
N PHE A 218 29.41 -3.55 -12.72
CA PHE A 218 28.08 -3.90 -13.21
C PHE A 218 27.85 -5.41 -13.16
N VAL A 219 26.80 -5.84 -12.45
CA VAL A 219 26.37 -7.25 -12.30
C VAL A 219 25.06 -7.43 -13.06
N THR A 220 25.15 -7.75 -14.34
CA THR A 220 23.99 -7.90 -15.23
C THR A 220 23.59 -9.35 -15.51
N ASP A 221 24.47 -10.32 -15.25
CA ASP A 221 24.26 -11.73 -15.61
C ASP A 221 22.93 -12.30 -15.08
N PRO A 222 22.51 -12.08 -13.81
CA PRO A 222 21.23 -12.59 -13.31
C PRO A 222 20.03 -12.01 -14.07
N VAL A 223 20.10 -10.73 -14.44
CA VAL A 223 19.06 -10.04 -15.20
C VAL A 223 19.04 -10.53 -16.66
N ASP A 224 20.22 -10.70 -17.27
CA ASP A 224 20.37 -11.21 -18.64
C ASP A 224 19.72 -12.58 -18.80
N GLU A 225 19.99 -13.52 -17.88
CA GLU A 225 19.41 -14.86 -17.90
C GLU A 225 17.86 -14.82 -17.77
N TRP A 226 17.32 -13.95 -16.94
CA TRP A 226 15.88 -13.76 -16.82
C TRP A 226 15.27 -13.16 -18.08
N ILE A 227 15.89 -12.12 -18.66
CA ILE A 227 15.46 -11.49 -19.91
C ILE A 227 15.44 -12.51 -21.06
N GLU A 228 16.48 -13.33 -21.18
CA GLU A 228 16.53 -14.38 -22.19
C GLU A 228 15.41 -15.40 -22.02
N HIS A 229 15.21 -15.90 -20.78
CA HIS A 229 14.16 -16.87 -20.48
C HIS A 229 12.76 -16.33 -20.80
N LEU A 230 12.42 -15.13 -20.29
CA LEU A 230 11.12 -14.51 -20.48
C LEU A 230 10.86 -14.18 -21.97
N THR A 231 11.87 -13.68 -22.67
CA THR A 231 11.76 -13.38 -24.11
C THR A 231 11.49 -14.66 -24.92
N ARG A 232 12.22 -15.75 -24.64
CA ARG A 232 12.02 -17.06 -25.29
C ARG A 232 10.61 -17.61 -25.02
N LYS A 233 10.06 -17.40 -23.82
CA LYS A 233 8.71 -17.79 -23.46
C LYS A 233 7.63 -16.77 -23.89
N ARG A 234 8.01 -15.62 -24.46
CA ARG A 234 7.14 -14.51 -24.88
C ARG A 234 6.29 -13.92 -23.73
N ILE A 235 6.86 -13.88 -22.54
CA ILE A 235 6.24 -13.25 -21.37
C ILE A 235 6.58 -11.77 -21.36
N PRO A 236 5.60 -10.86 -21.31
CA PRO A 236 5.83 -9.43 -21.16
C PRO A 236 6.60 -9.10 -19.87
N ILE A 237 7.50 -8.12 -19.96
CA ILE A 237 8.37 -7.73 -18.86
C ILE A 237 8.08 -6.29 -18.44
N VAL A 238 7.80 -6.11 -17.14
CA VAL A 238 7.86 -4.82 -16.44
C VAL A 238 9.22 -4.78 -15.75
N ALA A 239 10.13 -3.95 -16.23
CA ALA A 239 11.50 -3.88 -15.74
C ALA A 239 11.69 -2.73 -14.74
N GLY A 240 12.40 -2.99 -13.65
CA GLY A 240 12.69 -1.99 -12.63
C GLY A 240 12.03 -2.31 -11.26
N PRO A 241 12.07 -1.35 -10.30
CA PRO A 241 12.50 0.05 -10.50
C PRO A 241 13.98 0.15 -10.92
N LEU A 242 14.29 1.17 -11.75
CA LEU A 242 15.67 1.47 -12.07
C LEU A 242 16.33 2.27 -10.94
N ILE A 243 15.69 3.36 -10.52
CA ILE A 243 16.09 4.16 -9.37
C ILE A 243 15.07 3.96 -8.26
N ASP A 244 15.52 3.50 -7.10
CA ASP A 244 14.68 3.17 -5.96
C ASP A 244 15.17 3.90 -4.69
N PHE A 245 14.36 4.85 -4.20
CA PHE A 245 14.65 5.61 -2.99
C PHE A 245 14.06 4.99 -1.73
N SER A 246 13.58 3.75 -1.80
CA SER A 246 13.19 2.99 -0.61
C SER A 246 14.42 2.71 0.28
N ASP A 247 14.16 2.34 1.52
CA ASP A 247 15.24 1.96 2.44
C ASP A 247 16.08 0.81 1.84
N GLY A 248 17.38 1.02 1.75
CA GLY A 248 18.32 0.08 1.12
C GLY A 248 18.20 -0.06 -0.40
N GLY A 249 17.43 0.79 -1.09
CA GLY A 249 17.25 0.72 -2.56
C GLY A 249 18.37 1.35 -3.37
N MET A 250 19.12 2.29 -2.80
CA MET A 250 20.24 2.97 -3.44
C MET A 250 21.58 2.28 -3.17
N PRO A 251 22.56 2.33 -4.11
CA PRO A 251 23.90 1.77 -3.89
C PRO A 251 24.62 2.50 -2.75
N ASP A 252 25.32 1.74 -1.91
CA ASP A 252 25.98 2.28 -0.72
C ASP A 252 27.08 3.31 -1.07
N TRP A 253 27.75 3.14 -2.20
CA TRP A 253 28.75 4.10 -2.70
C TRP A 253 28.16 5.43 -3.13
N SER A 254 26.86 5.49 -3.47
CA SER A 254 26.20 6.74 -3.90
C SER A 254 26.00 7.74 -2.76
N PHE A 255 26.08 7.31 -1.48
CA PHE A 255 25.89 8.19 -0.32
C PHE A 255 26.96 9.23 -0.12
N ILE A 256 28.14 9.09 -0.71
CA ILE A 256 29.15 10.15 -0.71
C ILE A 256 28.65 11.42 -1.42
N TRP A 257 27.63 11.29 -2.27
CA TRP A 257 27.02 12.38 -3.05
C TRP A 257 25.71 12.89 -2.45
N GLU A 258 25.41 12.58 -1.16
CA GLU A 258 24.15 12.97 -0.52
C GLU A 258 23.89 14.49 -0.50
N HIS A 259 24.95 15.30 -0.59
CA HIS A 259 24.89 16.76 -0.64
C HIS A 259 25.21 17.35 -2.02
N ASP A 260 25.48 16.55 -3.01
CA ASP A 260 25.78 16.95 -4.39
C ASP A 260 24.71 16.41 -5.36
N PHE A 261 23.62 17.15 -5.46
CA PHE A 261 22.50 16.79 -6.32
C PHE A 261 22.90 16.69 -7.80
N ASP A 262 23.78 17.56 -8.28
CA ASP A 262 24.17 17.57 -9.70
C ASP A 262 24.91 16.29 -10.06
N THR A 263 25.88 15.87 -9.23
CA THR A 263 26.59 14.60 -9.42
C THR A 263 25.64 13.39 -9.30
N LEU A 264 24.78 13.35 -8.27
CA LEU A 264 23.79 12.27 -8.11
C LEU A 264 22.88 12.16 -9.35
N ARG A 265 22.41 13.29 -9.88
CA ARG A 265 21.57 13.39 -11.07
C ARG A 265 22.28 12.83 -12.32
N GLU A 266 23.54 13.19 -12.54
CA GLU A 266 24.32 12.69 -13.67
C GLU A 266 24.55 11.19 -13.59
N LEU A 267 24.94 10.67 -12.43
CA LEU A 267 25.15 9.23 -12.22
C LEU A 267 23.86 8.43 -12.42
N ALA A 268 22.73 8.91 -11.89
CA ALA A 268 21.43 8.27 -12.11
C ALA A 268 21.02 8.27 -13.59
N TYR A 269 21.29 9.39 -14.30
CA TYR A 269 21.06 9.50 -15.74
C TYR A 269 21.87 8.48 -16.52
N GLU A 270 23.17 8.35 -16.24
CA GLU A 270 24.05 7.38 -16.91
C GLU A 270 23.60 5.94 -16.65
N PHE A 271 23.25 5.60 -15.41
CA PHE A 271 22.75 4.26 -15.08
C PHE A 271 21.49 3.92 -15.86
N VAL A 272 20.48 4.79 -15.83
CA VAL A 272 19.22 4.58 -16.59
C VAL A 272 19.50 4.45 -18.08
N GLN A 273 20.40 5.27 -18.65
CA GLN A 273 20.77 5.17 -20.04
C GLN A 273 21.37 3.80 -20.40
N LYS A 274 22.30 3.31 -19.59
CA LYS A 274 22.94 2.00 -19.80
C LYS A 274 21.91 0.87 -19.76
N MET A 275 21.02 0.86 -18.78
CA MET A 275 20.01 -0.19 -18.61
C MET A 275 18.99 -0.20 -19.76
N VAL A 276 18.45 0.97 -20.09
CA VAL A 276 17.50 1.11 -21.19
C VAL A 276 18.11 0.71 -22.51
N HIS A 277 19.34 1.14 -22.79
CA HIS A 277 20.04 0.79 -24.03
C HIS A 277 20.28 -0.73 -24.16
N ARG A 278 20.67 -1.37 -23.04
CA ARG A 278 20.93 -2.82 -23.01
C ARG A 278 19.67 -3.64 -23.29
N TYR A 279 18.54 -3.31 -22.65
CA TYR A 279 17.33 -4.15 -22.66
C TYR A 279 16.20 -3.63 -23.54
N ARG A 280 16.40 -2.58 -24.32
CA ARG A 280 15.37 -1.92 -25.16
C ARG A 280 14.59 -2.82 -26.10
N LYS A 281 15.15 -3.98 -26.50
CA LYS A 281 14.50 -4.92 -27.42
C LYS A 281 13.56 -5.90 -26.70
N ALA A 282 13.76 -6.11 -25.40
CA ALA A 282 13.04 -7.10 -24.62
C ALA A 282 11.99 -6.48 -23.70
N VAL A 283 12.22 -5.27 -23.23
CA VAL A 283 11.39 -4.60 -22.24
C VAL A 283 10.48 -3.57 -22.90
N SER A 284 9.17 -3.66 -22.61
CA SER A 284 8.15 -2.72 -23.12
C SER A 284 7.57 -1.79 -22.05
N VAL A 285 7.73 -2.14 -20.78
CA VAL A 285 7.25 -1.34 -19.63
C VAL A 285 8.42 -1.12 -18.67
N TRP A 286 8.72 0.13 -18.38
CA TRP A 286 9.82 0.53 -17.51
C TRP A 286 9.29 1.17 -16.24
N ASN A 287 9.52 0.56 -15.10
CA ASN A 287 9.37 1.21 -13.81
C ASN A 287 10.64 2.05 -13.59
N VAL A 288 10.54 3.35 -13.91
CA VAL A 288 11.72 4.21 -13.98
C VAL A 288 12.21 4.59 -12.60
N VAL A 289 11.29 5.05 -11.77
CA VAL A 289 11.60 5.50 -10.40
C VAL A 289 10.60 4.93 -9.40
N SER A 290 11.08 4.63 -8.20
CA SER A 290 10.28 4.16 -7.07
C SER A 290 10.66 4.92 -5.80
N ALA A 291 9.68 5.15 -4.91
CA ALA A 291 9.86 5.70 -3.57
C ALA A 291 10.55 7.08 -3.49
N MET A 292 10.59 7.85 -4.59
CA MET A 292 11.24 9.18 -4.61
C MET A 292 10.72 10.12 -3.51
N HIS A 293 9.48 9.94 -3.10
CA HIS A 293 8.77 10.74 -2.11
C HIS A 293 9.13 10.41 -0.65
N THR A 294 9.81 9.29 -0.40
CA THR A 294 10.13 8.85 0.96
C THR A 294 11.37 9.54 1.51
N SER A 295 12.33 9.87 0.66
CA SER A 295 13.60 10.56 1.01
C SER A 295 14.33 9.96 2.21
N TYR A 296 14.44 8.63 2.26
CA TYR A 296 15.12 7.95 3.39
C TYR A 296 16.61 8.28 3.48
N HIS A 297 17.27 8.52 2.34
CA HIS A 297 18.73 8.57 2.28
C HIS A 297 19.30 9.89 1.84
N PHE A 298 18.54 10.68 1.06
CA PHE A 298 19.03 11.93 0.47
C PHE A 298 18.19 13.12 0.95
N THR A 299 18.85 14.20 1.34
CA THR A 299 18.18 15.47 1.69
C THR A 299 17.92 16.28 0.43
N LEU A 300 16.94 15.86 -0.37
CA LEU A 300 16.54 16.55 -1.58
C LEU A 300 15.36 17.50 -1.32
N THR A 301 15.37 18.65 -1.99
CA THR A 301 14.19 19.53 -2.02
C THR A 301 13.09 18.91 -2.88
N TYR A 302 11.85 19.37 -2.72
CA TYR A 302 10.72 18.92 -3.53
C TYR A 302 10.94 19.18 -5.03
N GLU A 303 11.56 20.32 -5.36
CA GLU A 303 11.93 20.66 -6.73
C GLU A 303 12.94 19.68 -7.31
N GLN A 304 13.97 19.32 -6.54
CA GLN A 304 15.00 18.34 -6.95
C GLN A 304 14.40 16.94 -7.17
N ILE A 305 13.50 16.51 -6.30
CA ILE A 305 12.78 15.22 -6.45
C ILE A 305 11.97 15.20 -7.75
N ILE A 306 11.22 16.26 -8.05
CA ILE A 306 10.42 16.38 -9.26
C ILE A 306 11.31 16.53 -10.51
N GLU A 307 12.40 17.29 -10.42
CA GLU A 307 13.37 17.44 -11.51
C GLU A 307 13.99 16.08 -11.88
N LEU A 308 14.48 15.34 -10.87
CA LEU A 308 15.08 14.01 -11.09
C LEU A 308 14.05 13.04 -11.69
N THR A 309 12.83 12.99 -11.14
CA THR A 309 11.75 12.18 -11.70
C THR A 309 11.49 12.52 -13.17
N ARG A 310 11.37 13.82 -13.50
CA ARG A 310 11.13 14.29 -14.87
C ARG A 310 12.27 13.92 -15.80
N LEU A 311 13.51 14.15 -15.38
CA LEU A 311 14.71 13.88 -16.17
C LEU A 311 14.77 12.39 -16.58
N LEU A 312 14.66 11.50 -15.59
CA LEU A 312 14.81 10.06 -15.83
C LEU A 312 13.67 9.48 -16.66
N VAL A 313 12.44 9.91 -16.42
CA VAL A 313 11.29 9.49 -17.25
C VAL A 313 11.44 10.01 -18.69
N SER A 314 11.82 11.28 -18.87
CA SER A 314 12.00 11.88 -20.19
C SER A 314 13.13 11.21 -20.96
N GLN A 315 14.18 10.78 -20.27
CA GLN A 315 15.29 10.04 -20.88
C GLN A 315 14.82 8.70 -21.46
N VAL A 316 14.04 7.92 -20.68
CA VAL A 316 13.48 6.65 -21.20
C VAL A 316 12.58 6.90 -22.41
N LYS A 317 11.72 7.92 -22.35
CA LYS A 317 10.83 8.29 -23.47
C LYS A 317 11.59 8.79 -24.71
N THR A 318 12.70 9.47 -24.52
CA THR A 318 13.56 9.91 -25.64
C THR A 318 14.24 8.73 -26.33
N LEU A 319 14.75 7.77 -25.54
CA LEU A 319 15.38 6.57 -26.06
C LEU A 319 14.38 5.58 -26.65
N LEU A 320 13.20 5.48 -26.08
CA LEU A 320 12.14 4.52 -26.41
C LEU A 320 10.77 5.20 -26.39
N PRO A 321 10.38 5.97 -27.42
CA PRO A 321 9.11 6.70 -27.44
C PRO A 321 7.86 5.83 -27.26
N ALA A 322 7.90 4.57 -27.70
CA ALA A 322 6.78 3.62 -27.60
C ALA A 322 6.72 2.85 -26.28
N ALA A 323 7.77 2.91 -25.44
CA ALA A 323 7.78 2.20 -24.17
C ALA A 323 6.84 2.86 -23.16
N LYS A 324 6.13 2.05 -22.37
CA LYS A 324 5.38 2.54 -21.22
C LYS A 324 6.34 2.81 -20.06
N THR A 325 6.10 3.90 -19.33
CA THR A 325 6.89 4.31 -18.17
C THR A 325 6.02 4.42 -16.94
N LEU A 326 6.50 3.88 -15.83
CA LEU A 326 5.87 3.93 -14.52
C LEU A 326 6.68 4.81 -13.57
N VAL A 327 5.96 5.53 -12.71
CA VAL A 327 6.47 6.21 -11.51
C VAL A 327 5.82 5.51 -10.32
N THR A 328 6.62 4.81 -9.51
CA THR A 328 6.09 3.96 -8.44
C THR A 328 6.08 4.68 -7.10
N ILE A 329 4.94 4.57 -6.44
CA ILE A 329 4.69 5.06 -5.09
C ILE A 329 4.64 3.85 -4.15
N THR A 330 5.52 3.85 -3.17
CA THR A 330 5.53 2.90 -2.06
C THR A 330 4.79 3.49 -0.85
N GLN A 331 4.39 2.67 0.10
CA GLN A 331 3.75 3.13 1.34
C GLN A 331 2.62 4.17 1.09
N PRO A 332 1.60 3.86 0.29
CA PRO A 332 0.61 4.83 -0.20
C PRO A 332 -0.27 5.44 0.90
N PHE A 333 -0.19 4.96 2.14
CA PHE A 333 -0.84 5.56 3.32
C PHE A 333 -0.05 6.72 3.92
N GLY A 334 1.26 6.85 3.59
CA GLY A 334 2.06 8.03 3.93
C GLY A 334 2.55 8.15 5.37
N GLU A 335 2.47 7.08 6.17
CA GLU A 335 2.86 7.12 7.60
C GLU A 335 4.34 7.49 7.82
N TYR A 336 5.22 7.20 6.85
CA TYR A 336 6.63 7.61 6.88
C TYR A 336 6.77 9.14 7.00
N HIS A 337 5.84 9.92 6.43
CA HIS A 337 5.89 11.39 6.47
C HIS A 337 5.71 11.95 7.89
N ALA A 338 5.03 11.23 8.76
CA ALA A 338 4.94 11.59 10.18
C ALA A 338 6.29 11.44 10.92
N ARG A 339 7.25 10.71 10.36
CA ARG A 339 8.54 10.37 10.98
C ARG A 339 9.74 11.05 10.33
N GLY A 340 9.59 11.58 9.12
CA GLY A 340 10.66 12.22 8.34
C GLY A 340 10.32 13.65 7.95
N HIS A 341 11.26 14.61 8.18
CA HIS A 341 11.03 16.03 7.89
C HIS A 341 11.25 16.40 6.42
N THR A 342 11.92 15.55 5.64
CA THR A 342 12.29 15.81 4.23
C THR A 342 11.44 15.06 3.22
N SER A 343 10.61 14.13 3.69
CA SER A 343 9.74 13.31 2.83
C SER A 343 8.52 14.09 2.33
N MET A 344 7.91 13.58 1.26
CA MET A 344 6.72 14.16 0.63
C MET A 344 5.51 13.23 0.82
N PRO A 345 4.31 13.70 1.17
CA PRO A 345 3.12 12.84 1.20
C PRO A 345 2.88 12.16 -0.15
N PRO A 346 2.41 10.90 -0.20
CA PRO A 346 2.29 10.14 -1.45
C PRO A 346 1.42 10.81 -2.50
N MET A 347 0.24 11.30 -2.09
CA MET A 347 -0.65 12.00 -3.02
C MET A 347 -0.13 13.36 -3.46
N PHE A 348 0.57 14.08 -2.58
CA PHE A 348 1.20 15.34 -2.96
C PHE A 348 2.30 15.12 -4.02
N TYR A 349 3.13 14.09 -3.86
CA TYR A 349 4.09 13.70 -4.89
C TYR A 349 3.41 13.31 -6.20
N ALA A 350 2.35 12.49 -6.13
CA ALA A 350 1.60 12.07 -7.31
C ALA A 350 1.03 13.27 -8.09
N ASP A 351 0.42 14.22 -7.39
CA ASP A 351 -0.14 15.44 -7.98
C ASP A 351 0.96 16.33 -8.56
N MET A 352 2.08 16.52 -7.85
CA MET A 352 3.22 17.30 -8.33
C MET A 352 3.80 16.70 -9.63
N VAL A 353 4.00 15.38 -9.69
CA VAL A 353 4.50 14.69 -10.88
C VAL A 353 3.51 14.82 -12.05
N ALA A 354 2.21 14.64 -11.78
CA ALA A 354 1.18 14.74 -12.81
C ALA A 354 1.07 16.18 -13.38
N GLN A 355 1.17 17.20 -12.50
CA GLN A 355 1.05 18.61 -12.88
C GLN A 355 2.34 19.21 -13.47
N ALA A 356 3.51 18.68 -13.08
CA ALA A 356 4.81 19.15 -13.55
C ALA A 356 5.11 18.83 -15.03
N GLY A 357 4.17 18.23 -15.75
CA GLY A 357 4.36 17.89 -17.17
C GLY A 357 5.31 16.71 -17.39
N VAL A 358 5.49 15.83 -16.39
CA VAL A 358 6.25 14.60 -16.57
C VAL A 358 5.48 13.67 -17.51
N ASN A 359 6.12 13.26 -18.60
CA ASN A 359 5.51 12.43 -19.63
C ASN A 359 5.62 10.93 -19.29
N PHE A 360 4.95 10.50 -18.22
CA PHE A 360 4.84 9.09 -17.84
C PHE A 360 3.46 8.53 -18.16
N ASP A 361 3.33 7.20 -18.25
CA ASP A 361 2.09 6.55 -18.69
C ASP A 361 1.19 6.14 -17.55
N ALA A 362 1.75 5.68 -16.40
CA ALA A 362 0.96 5.21 -15.27
C ALA A 362 1.73 5.33 -13.95
N PHE A 363 0.99 5.34 -12.85
CA PHE A 363 1.58 5.13 -11.53
C PHE A 363 1.73 3.65 -11.21
N GLY A 364 2.87 3.29 -10.61
CA GLY A 364 3.02 2.03 -9.89
C GLY A 364 2.58 2.22 -8.44
N LEU A 365 1.94 1.24 -7.81
CA LEU A 365 1.69 1.22 -6.37
C LEU A 365 2.24 -0.08 -5.78
N GLU A 366 2.95 0.04 -4.66
CA GLU A 366 3.34 -1.11 -3.83
C GLU A 366 2.51 -1.14 -2.55
N VAL A 367 1.87 -2.28 -2.29
CA VAL A 367 0.96 -2.47 -1.16
C VAL A 367 1.35 -3.72 -0.39
N ALA A 368 2.08 -3.54 0.69
CA ALA A 368 2.36 -4.61 1.64
C ALA A 368 1.57 -4.36 2.93
N ILE A 369 0.84 -5.36 3.43
CA ILE A 369 -0.01 -5.25 4.62
C ILE A 369 0.29 -6.40 5.58
N GLY A 370 0.18 -6.16 6.89
CA GLY A 370 0.31 -7.19 7.92
C GLY A 370 1.73 -7.36 8.48
N VAL A 371 2.58 -6.34 8.35
CA VAL A 371 3.90 -6.27 8.99
C VAL A 371 4.11 -4.94 9.71
N PRO A 372 4.90 -4.87 10.79
CA PRO A 372 5.03 -3.68 11.63
C PRO A 372 6.02 -2.65 11.06
N THR A 373 5.77 -2.23 9.82
CA THR A 373 6.50 -1.15 9.15
C THR A 373 5.54 -0.02 8.76
N SER A 374 6.05 1.19 8.64
CA SER A 374 5.25 2.34 8.20
C SER A 374 4.49 2.04 6.92
N GLY A 375 3.18 2.29 6.92
CA GLY A 375 2.32 2.03 5.76
C GLY A 375 1.86 0.58 5.57
N SER A 376 2.37 -0.37 6.39
CA SER A 376 2.10 -1.80 6.21
C SER A 376 1.31 -2.45 7.34
N TYR A 377 0.86 -1.69 8.32
CA TYR A 377 -0.06 -2.20 9.35
C TYR A 377 -1.39 -2.62 8.75
N ALA A 378 -2.07 -3.57 9.40
CA ALA A 378 -3.32 -4.13 8.88
C ALA A 378 -4.37 -3.05 8.58
N ARG A 379 -4.98 -3.18 7.42
CA ARG A 379 -6.07 -2.34 6.89
C ARG A 379 -7.20 -3.24 6.41
N ASP A 380 -8.44 -2.79 6.59
CA ASP A 380 -9.59 -3.44 5.97
C ASP A 380 -9.72 -3.09 4.48
N LEU A 381 -10.54 -3.85 3.76
CA LEU A 381 -10.72 -3.65 2.30
C LEU A 381 -11.37 -2.31 1.94
N PHE A 382 -12.15 -1.73 2.85
CA PHE A 382 -12.71 -0.39 2.65
C PHE A 382 -11.61 0.68 2.63
N GLN A 383 -10.64 0.60 3.56
CA GLN A 383 -9.49 1.51 3.59
C GLN A 383 -8.62 1.36 2.33
N LEU A 384 -8.40 0.13 1.87
CA LEU A 384 -7.67 -0.14 0.63
C LEU A 384 -8.41 0.40 -0.60
N SER A 385 -9.75 0.23 -0.66
CA SER A 385 -10.58 0.82 -1.72
C SER A 385 -10.50 2.34 -1.74
N CYS A 386 -10.62 2.98 -0.55
CA CYS A 386 -10.51 4.43 -0.43
C CYS A 386 -9.12 4.95 -0.83
N MET A 387 -8.06 4.24 -0.49
CA MET A 387 -6.69 4.58 -0.89
C MET A 387 -6.55 4.53 -2.41
N LEU A 388 -7.00 3.46 -3.06
CA LEU A 388 -6.98 3.35 -4.52
C LEU A 388 -7.78 4.47 -5.19
N ASP A 389 -8.97 4.81 -4.67
CA ASP A 389 -9.82 5.87 -5.22
C ASP A 389 -9.12 7.24 -5.22
N LYS A 390 -8.23 7.52 -4.24
CA LYS A 390 -7.46 8.76 -4.24
C LYS A 390 -6.57 8.89 -5.48
N PHE A 391 -5.93 7.80 -5.92
CA PHE A 391 -5.08 7.83 -7.11
C PHE A 391 -5.86 8.03 -8.41
N SER A 392 -7.17 7.74 -8.44
CA SER A 392 -7.99 8.03 -9.62
C SER A 392 -8.07 9.53 -9.95
N THR A 393 -7.90 10.41 -8.96
CA THR A 393 -7.96 11.86 -9.14
C THR A 393 -6.79 12.41 -9.96
N THR A 394 -5.68 11.67 -10.05
CA THR A 394 -4.51 12.05 -10.87
C THR A 394 -4.77 11.94 -12.38
N GLY A 395 -5.87 11.29 -12.78
CA GLY A 395 -6.20 11.03 -14.18
C GLY A 395 -5.25 10.06 -14.90
N ARG A 396 -4.39 9.35 -14.16
CA ARG A 396 -3.44 8.37 -14.70
C ARG A 396 -3.85 6.93 -14.36
N PRO A 397 -3.60 5.96 -15.24
CA PRO A 397 -3.73 4.55 -14.92
C PRO A 397 -2.82 4.15 -13.76
N VAL A 398 -3.19 3.05 -13.08
CA VAL A 398 -2.46 2.49 -11.95
C VAL A 398 -2.10 1.04 -12.21
N PHE A 399 -0.86 0.68 -11.92
CA PHE A 399 -0.37 -0.69 -11.82
C PHE A 399 -0.07 -1.00 -10.35
N LEU A 400 -0.68 -2.02 -9.76
CA LEU A 400 -0.18 -2.55 -8.49
C LEU A 400 1.06 -3.38 -8.81
N THR A 401 2.24 -2.80 -8.65
CA THR A 401 3.52 -3.40 -9.05
C THR A 401 4.03 -4.44 -8.07
N ALA A 402 3.60 -4.37 -6.81
CA ALA A 402 3.86 -5.39 -5.80
C ALA A 402 2.75 -5.38 -4.74
N VAL A 403 2.09 -6.52 -4.56
CA VAL A 403 1.12 -6.74 -3.49
C VAL A 403 1.58 -7.90 -2.63
N ALA A 404 1.60 -7.73 -1.31
CA ALA A 404 2.04 -8.75 -0.38
C ALA A 404 1.26 -8.73 0.94
N VAL A 405 1.01 -9.92 1.49
CA VAL A 405 0.62 -10.15 2.90
C VAL A 405 1.31 -11.40 3.41
N PRO A 406 1.54 -11.52 4.72
CA PRO A 406 2.16 -12.72 5.29
C PRO A 406 1.21 -13.94 5.23
N ASP A 407 1.80 -15.13 5.33
CA ASP A 407 1.05 -16.39 5.50
C ASP A 407 1.14 -16.96 6.92
N ARG A 408 1.77 -16.21 7.82
CA ARG A 408 2.05 -16.62 9.20
C ARG A 408 2.00 -15.44 10.15
N ASN A 409 1.71 -15.73 11.42
CA ASN A 409 1.60 -14.70 12.45
C ASN A 409 2.86 -14.66 13.37
N GLN A 410 4.02 -14.92 12.79
CA GLN A 410 5.32 -14.98 13.47
C GLN A 410 6.44 -14.55 12.52
N PRO A 411 7.61 -14.14 13.05
CA PRO A 411 8.78 -13.82 12.25
C PRO A 411 9.21 -14.95 11.33
N ASP A 412 9.84 -14.61 10.22
CA ASP A 412 10.43 -15.54 9.27
C ASP A 412 11.91 -15.18 9.06
N SER A 413 12.82 -16.05 9.50
CA SER A 413 14.26 -15.82 9.32
C SER A 413 14.71 -15.85 7.86
N ASN A 414 13.87 -16.35 6.95
CA ASN A 414 14.17 -16.44 5.53
C ASN A 414 13.72 -15.19 4.74
N ASP A 415 13.00 -14.26 5.40
CA ASP A 415 12.60 -13.03 4.73
C ASP A 415 13.76 -12.01 4.63
N ARG A 416 13.60 -10.99 3.79
CA ARG A 416 14.61 -9.94 3.58
C ARG A 416 14.94 -9.14 4.85
N SER A 417 14.09 -9.19 5.86
CA SER A 417 14.33 -8.55 7.15
C SER A 417 15.14 -9.45 8.12
N GLU A 418 15.46 -10.69 7.73
CA GLU A 418 16.12 -11.68 8.56
C GLU A 418 15.37 -11.94 9.88
N GLY A 419 14.03 -11.98 9.79
CA GLY A 419 13.17 -12.23 10.94
C GLY A 419 12.93 -11.03 11.86
N LYS A 420 13.25 -9.80 11.43
CA LYS A 420 12.97 -8.59 12.22
C LYS A 420 11.50 -8.17 12.18
N LEU A 421 10.75 -8.63 11.19
CA LEU A 421 9.33 -8.34 11.05
C LEU A 421 8.50 -9.41 11.76
N ASN A 422 7.70 -9.01 12.74
CA ASN A 422 6.75 -9.90 13.41
C ASN A 422 5.31 -9.52 13.02
N PRO A 423 4.62 -10.30 12.17
CA PRO A 423 3.25 -9.98 11.75
C PRO A 423 2.24 -9.83 12.88
N SER A 424 2.46 -10.49 14.03
CA SER A 424 1.58 -10.35 15.20
C SER A 424 1.48 -8.91 15.73
N ASP A 425 2.52 -8.09 15.50
CA ASP A 425 2.60 -6.72 16.00
C ASP A 425 1.96 -5.69 15.04
N ALA A 426 1.53 -6.15 13.86
CA ALA A 426 0.99 -5.29 12.81
C ALA A 426 -0.55 -5.25 12.74
N GLY A 427 -1.21 -5.89 13.67
CA GLY A 427 -2.65 -6.09 13.59
C GLY A 427 -3.04 -7.31 12.77
N ARG A 428 -4.33 -7.45 12.44
CA ARG A 428 -4.85 -8.61 11.71
C ARG A 428 -6.09 -8.27 10.92
N TRP A 429 -6.19 -8.85 9.74
CA TRP A 429 -7.41 -8.83 8.94
C TRP A 429 -8.28 -10.01 9.36
N HIS A 430 -9.37 -9.73 10.09
CA HIS A 430 -10.29 -10.67 10.74
C HIS A 430 -9.62 -11.58 11.79
N ARG A 431 -8.67 -12.42 11.41
CA ARG A 431 -7.97 -13.39 12.27
C ARG A 431 -6.45 -13.33 12.07
N PRO A 432 -5.65 -14.00 12.92
CA PRO A 432 -4.21 -14.10 12.71
C PRO A 432 -3.86 -14.68 11.34
N TRP A 433 -2.77 -14.19 10.74
CA TRP A 433 -2.33 -14.63 9.43
C TRP A 433 -2.00 -16.13 9.40
N ASP A 434 -2.51 -16.80 8.40
CA ASP A 434 -2.25 -18.18 8.04
C ASP A 434 -2.29 -18.33 6.51
N PRO A 435 -1.84 -19.46 5.92
CA PRO A 435 -1.82 -19.63 4.47
C PRO A 435 -3.21 -19.55 3.80
N GLN A 436 -4.27 -19.89 4.53
CA GLN A 436 -5.63 -19.78 4.01
C GLN A 436 -6.11 -18.33 4.01
N LEU A 437 -5.82 -17.57 5.08
CA LEU A 437 -6.16 -16.16 5.15
C LEU A 437 -5.40 -15.34 4.09
N GLN A 438 -4.12 -15.68 3.83
CA GLN A 438 -3.37 -15.09 2.73
C GLN A 438 -4.10 -15.28 1.39
N ALA A 439 -4.64 -16.48 1.13
CA ALA A 439 -5.37 -16.77 -0.09
C ALA A 439 -6.70 -16.00 -0.18
N GLU A 440 -7.44 -15.90 0.93
CA GLU A 440 -8.70 -15.14 1.01
C GLU A 440 -8.45 -13.64 0.78
N TRP A 441 -7.46 -13.07 1.46
CA TRP A 441 -7.11 -11.66 1.28
C TRP A 441 -6.61 -11.37 -0.13
N MET A 442 -5.78 -12.24 -0.69
CA MET A 442 -5.28 -12.11 -2.07
C MET A 442 -6.43 -12.09 -3.08
N GLU A 443 -7.40 -13.01 -2.97
CA GLU A 443 -8.59 -12.98 -3.84
C GLU A 443 -9.35 -11.66 -3.71
N ALA A 444 -9.57 -11.20 -2.47
CA ALA A 444 -10.32 -9.99 -2.18
C ALA A 444 -9.65 -8.75 -2.79
N ILE A 445 -8.34 -8.57 -2.58
CA ILE A 445 -7.63 -7.40 -3.12
C ILE A 445 -7.53 -7.42 -4.64
N TYR A 446 -7.35 -8.58 -5.27
CA TYR A 446 -7.34 -8.67 -6.73
C TYR A 446 -8.70 -8.31 -7.32
N ARG A 447 -9.80 -8.81 -6.75
CA ARG A 447 -11.16 -8.43 -7.17
C ARG A 447 -11.42 -6.95 -6.98
N LEU A 448 -11.05 -6.41 -5.82
CA LEU A 448 -11.20 -5.00 -5.49
C LEU A 448 -10.38 -4.12 -6.44
N ALA A 449 -9.11 -4.38 -6.62
CA ALA A 449 -8.23 -3.59 -7.46
C ALA A 449 -8.68 -3.65 -8.94
N LEU A 450 -8.88 -4.86 -9.47
CA LEU A 450 -9.30 -5.06 -10.86
C LEU A 450 -10.75 -4.59 -11.14
N SER A 451 -11.55 -4.30 -10.11
CA SER A 451 -12.84 -3.65 -10.29
C SER A 451 -12.70 -2.18 -10.70
N LYS A 452 -11.65 -1.50 -10.21
CA LYS A 452 -11.43 -0.08 -10.48
C LYS A 452 -11.05 0.16 -11.94
N PRO A 453 -11.75 1.03 -12.70
CA PRO A 453 -11.50 1.23 -14.14
C PRO A 453 -10.08 1.70 -14.46
N PHE A 454 -9.46 2.44 -13.55
CA PHE A 454 -8.12 2.99 -13.70
C PHE A 454 -6.99 2.02 -13.31
N VAL A 455 -7.32 0.86 -12.72
CA VAL A 455 -6.31 -0.19 -12.43
C VAL A 455 -6.13 -1.09 -13.64
N GLU A 456 -4.93 -1.12 -14.20
CA GLU A 456 -4.61 -1.92 -15.38
C GLU A 456 -4.15 -3.34 -15.03
N SER A 457 -3.41 -3.52 -13.94
CA SER A 457 -2.88 -4.84 -13.57
C SER A 457 -2.50 -4.92 -12.10
N VAL A 458 -2.35 -6.14 -11.60
CA VAL A 458 -1.90 -6.46 -10.25
C VAL A 458 -0.80 -7.51 -10.30
N ALA A 459 0.35 -7.22 -9.70
CA ALA A 459 1.44 -8.17 -9.53
C ALA A 459 1.54 -8.57 -8.06
N TRP A 460 1.70 -9.87 -7.81
CA TRP A 460 2.09 -10.37 -6.50
C TRP A 460 3.58 -10.14 -6.26
N ALA A 461 3.96 -9.82 -5.03
CA ALA A 461 5.32 -9.38 -4.72
C ALA A 461 6.36 -10.49 -4.77
N ASP A 462 6.02 -11.71 -4.38
CA ASP A 462 6.98 -12.80 -4.23
C ASP A 462 6.41 -14.11 -4.80
N LEU A 463 7.13 -14.73 -5.74
CA LEU A 463 6.69 -16.00 -6.31
C LEU A 463 6.86 -17.16 -5.33
N ALA A 464 7.91 -17.15 -4.53
CA ALA A 464 8.20 -18.21 -3.56
C ALA A 464 8.79 -17.64 -2.26
N ASP A 465 8.73 -18.43 -1.19
CA ASP A 465 9.35 -18.10 0.11
C ASP A 465 10.88 -18.31 0.08
N ILE A 466 11.50 -18.03 -1.06
CA ILE A 466 12.95 -17.93 -1.21
C ILE A 466 13.28 -16.45 -1.11
N ASN A 467 13.77 -16.01 0.06
CA ASN A 467 14.07 -14.61 0.34
C ASN A 467 12.85 -13.67 0.08
N PRO A 468 11.66 -13.96 0.67
CA PRO A 468 10.46 -13.17 0.43
C PRO A 468 10.59 -11.75 1.00
N SER A 469 9.83 -10.80 0.48
CA SER A 469 9.87 -9.41 0.92
C SER A 469 9.35 -9.20 2.35
N ILE A 470 8.41 -10.03 2.78
CA ILE A 470 7.84 -10.08 4.13
C ILE A 470 7.58 -11.53 4.53
N PRO A 471 7.37 -11.85 5.82
CA PRO A 471 7.24 -13.23 6.30
C PRO A 471 6.22 -14.06 5.52
N GLY A 472 6.69 -15.10 4.80
CA GLY A 472 5.84 -16.05 4.09
C GLY A 472 4.98 -15.43 2.98
N SER A 473 5.39 -14.34 2.35
CA SER A 473 4.61 -13.69 1.28
C SER A 473 4.62 -14.43 -0.06
N GLY A 474 5.48 -15.41 -0.24
CA GLY A 474 5.52 -16.22 -1.46
C GLY A 474 4.20 -16.95 -1.76
N LEU A 475 3.92 -17.18 -3.03
CA LEU A 475 2.81 -18.03 -3.49
C LEU A 475 3.18 -19.52 -3.45
N LEU A 476 4.47 -19.81 -3.51
CA LEU A 476 5.07 -21.12 -3.31
C LEU A 476 5.85 -21.13 -2.01
N ASP A 477 6.05 -22.28 -1.40
CA ASP A 477 6.99 -22.43 -0.29
C ASP A 477 8.46 -22.36 -0.77
N ASP A 478 9.41 -22.48 0.15
CA ASP A 478 10.86 -22.48 -0.13
C ASP A 478 11.31 -23.68 -0.99
N MET A 479 10.51 -24.75 -1.03
CA MET A 479 10.71 -25.92 -1.90
C MET A 479 9.96 -25.84 -3.22
N LEU A 480 9.39 -24.68 -3.55
CA LEU A 480 8.56 -24.43 -4.74
C LEU A 480 7.27 -25.29 -4.81
N LYS A 481 6.68 -25.62 -3.68
CA LYS A 481 5.36 -26.26 -3.64
C LYS A 481 4.27 -25.20 -3.57
N PRO A 482 3.16 -25.37 -4.33
CA PRO A 482 2.05 -24.41 -4.34
C PRO A 482 1.36 -24.28 -2.99
N LYS A 483 1.25 -23.04 -2.49
CA LYS A 483 0.46 -22.69 -1.32
C LYS A 483 -1.02 -22.49 -1.70
N PRO A 484 -1.96 -22.37 -0.74
CA PRO A 484 -3.36 -22.07 -1.01
C PRO A 484 -3.55 -20.81 -1.86
N SER A 485 -2.77 -19.76 -1.62
CA SER A 485 -2.77 -18.52 -2.39
C SER A 485 -2.41 -18.71 -3.86
N PHE A 486 -1.43 -19.57 -4.18
CA PHE A 486 -1.11 -19.89 -5.57
C PHE A 486 -2.30 -20.55 -6.29
N LYS A 487 -2.91 -21.54 -5.68
CA LYS A 487 -4.08 -22.25 -6.25
C LYS A 487 -5.25 -21.29 -6.47
N LYS A 488 -5.52 -20.44 -5.48
CA LYS A 488 -6.59 -19.44 -5.56
C LYS A 488 -6.32 -18.42 -6.67
N LEU A 489 -5.08 -18.00 -6.84
CA LEU A 489 -4.70 -17.08 -7.92
C LEU A 489 -4.93 -17.70 -9.30
N GLN A 490 -4.62 -18.99 -9.48
CA GLN A 490 -4.87 -19.70 -10.73
C GLN A 490 -6.36 -19.79 -11.03
N GLU A 491 -7.18 -20.15 -10.05
CA GLU A 491 -8.65 -20.17 -10.19
C GLU A 491 -9.19 -18.79 -10.61
N LEU A 492 -8.70 -17.73 -9.97
CA LEU A 492 -9.09 -16.36 -10.26
C LEU A 492 -8.67 -15.94 -11.67
N ARG A 493 -7.43 -16.22 -12.07
CA ARG A 493 -6.90 -15.95 -13.41
C ARG A 493 -7.73 -16.66 -14.48
N GLU A 494 -8.06 -17.94 -14.30
CA GLU A 494 -8.94 -18.66 -15.21
C GLU A 494 -10.33 -18.02 -15.33
N GLN A 495 -10.94 -17.58 -14.22
CA GLN A 495 -12.23 -16.88 -14.25
C GLN A 495 -12.18 -15.58 -15.04
N PHE A 496 -11.07 -14.87 -15.02
CA PHE A 496 -10.87 -13.63 -15.79
C PHE A 496 -10.62 -13.89 -17.27
N HIS A 497 -9.95 -14.99 -17.63
CA HIS A 497 -9.65 -15.35 -19.01
C HIS A 497 -10.75 -16.13 -19.73
N ARG A 498 -11.54 -16.98 -19.03
CA ARG A 498 -12.62 -17.80 -19.65
C ARG A 498 -13.82 -17.01 -20.19
N LYS A 499 -13.99 -15.74 -19.83
CA LYS A 499 -15.15 -14.91 -20.22
C LYS A 499 -14.82 -13.87 -21.30
N ARG A 500 -13.82 -14.17 -22.14
CA ARG A 500 -13.49 -13.36 -23.33
C ARG A 500 -14.07 -13.95 -24.59
#